data_8624b9058d48306e2562b95004f605a4
#
_entry.id   8624b9058d48306e2562b95004f605a4
#
_cell.length_a   1.000
_cell.length_b   1.000
_cell.length_c   1.000
_cell.angle_alpha   90.00
_cell.angle_beta   90.00
_cell.angle_gamma   90.00
#
_symmetry.space_group_name_H-M   'P 1'
#
loop_
_entity.id
_entity.type
_entity.pdbx_description
1 polymer ?
#
loop_
_entity_poly.entity_id
_entity_poly.type
_entity_poly.pdbx_seq_one_letter_code
_entity_poly.pdbx_strand_id
1 'polypeptide(L)'
;MEKFIKYLSGSLFLILLSFTISACDRESPYTSDGEQEIEVNEILQTGIASWYGPGFDGRLTSSRTRFDQNALTAAHRTLPFNTVVEVVNLENDKSVEVLINDRGPYARNRIIDLSRAAADEIDMLDSGVAEVEIVLVEAGGTIPEDLNRPTFTIQLGEYNRLRYAERFADSIGDGARIEQRYPAGLNRAVYMIYYGHYTNLSEARSNLERLENDGFEGLVRQVD
;
A
#
# COMPACT_ATOMS: atom_id res chain seq x y z
N MET A 1 39.98 62.75 -45.68
CA MET A 1 41.28 62.86 -44.99
C MET A 1 41.47 61.61 -44.19
N GLU A 2 42.16 60.67 -44.75
CA GLU A 2 43.48 60.18 -44.36
C GLU A 2 43.53 59.69 -42.88
N LYS A 3 44.01 58.52 -42.56
CA LYS A 3 45.11 57.69 -43.07
C LYS A 3 44.99 56.26 -42.62
N PHE A 4 45.30 55.36 -43.50
CA PHE A 4 45.91 54.04 -43.35
C PHE A 4 46.86 53.90 -42.16
N ILE A 5 46.90 52.71 -41.54
CA ILE A 5 48.15 51.95 -41.39
C ILE A 5 47.76 50.43 -41.20
N LYS A 6 48.35 49.64 -42.11
CA LYS A 6 48.52 48.17 -41.99
C LYS A 6 49.61 47.84 -40.99
N TYR A 7 49.58 46.63 -40.46
CA TYR A 7 50.67 45.64 -40.26
C TYR A 7 50.15 44.53 -39.42
N LEU A 8 50.09 43.39 -39.82
CA LEU A 8 50.96 42.27 -40.17
C LEU A 8 51.04 41.23 -39.05
N SER A 9 50.58 40.06 -39.40
CA SER A 9 51.23 38.77 -39.18
C SER A 9 51.56 38.30 -37.74
N GLY A 10 50.99 37.22 -37.37
CA GLY A 10 51.41 36.39 -36.23
C GLY A 10 50.53 35.17 -36.07
N SER A 11 50.75 34.21 -36.97
CA SER A 11 50.18 32.88 -36.86
C SER A 11 50.70 32.19 -35.59
N LEU A 12 49.84 31.96 -34.58
CA LEU A 12 50.15 31.08 -33.49
C LEU A 12 49.08 30.01 -33.46
N PHE A 13 49.40 28.86 -34.04
CA PHE A 13 48.63 27.66 -34.03
C PHE A 13 48.70 27.09 -32.61
N LEU A 14 47.71 27.37 -31.80
CA LEU A 14 47.55 26.74 -30.50
C LEU A 14 46.74 25.44 -30.72
N ILE A 15 47.47 24.34 -30.79
CA ILE A 15 46.90 23.00 -30.78
C ILE A 15 46.31 22.75 -29.38
N LEU A 16 45.00 22.95 -29.25
CA LEU A 16 44.24 22.48 -28.10
C LEU A 16 44.08 20.98 -28.20
N LEU A 17 44.94 20.28 -27.48
CA LEU A 17 44.84 18.85 -27.23
C LEU A 17 43.61 18.60 -26.34
N SER A 18 42.47 18.34 -26.97
CA SER A 18 41.27 17.90 -26.25
C SER A 18 41.51 16.52 -25.69
N PHE A 19 41.84 16.46 -24.41
CA PHE A 19 41.81 15.24 -23.62
C PHE A 19 40.34 14.85 -23.41
N THR A 20 39.81 14.00 -24.27
CA THR A 20 38.58 13.30 -24.00
C THR A 20 38.87 12.28 -22.90
N ILE A 21 38.52 12.63 -21.67
CA ILE A 21 38.41 11.67 -20.57
C ILE A 21 37.18 10.80 -20.91
N SER A 22 37.46 9.66 -21.54
CA SER A 22 36.49 8.58 -21.63
C SER A 22 36.29 8.06 -20.20
N ALA A 23 35.26 8.56 -19.50
CA ALA A 23 34.76 7.94 -18.30
C ALA A 23 34.24 6.58 -18.73
N CYS A 24 35.02 5.55 -18.48
CA CYS A 24 34.53 4.17 -18.44
C CYS A 24 33.61 4.09 -17.23
N ASP A 25 32.31 4.30 -17.43
CA ASP A 25 31.31 3.81 -16.51
C ASP A 25 31.44 2.29 -16.45
N ARG A 26 32.18 1.85 -15.46
CA ARG A 26 32.08 0.48 -14.99
C ARG A 26 30.74 0.40 -14.27
N GLU A 27 29.69 0.07 -15.01
CA GLU A 27 28.49 -0.50 -14.40
C GLU A 27 28.95 -1.69 -13.56
N SER A 28 28.82 -1.52 -12.26
CA SER A 28 29.01 -2.59 -11.30
C SER A 28 27.89 -3.62 -11.56
N PRO A 29 28.20 -4.89 -11.82
CA PRO A 29 27.20 -5.93 -11.94
C PRO A 29 26.79 -6.41 -10.53
N TYR A 30 26.43 -5.45 -9.67
CA TYR A 30 25.77 -5.77 -8.42
C TYR A 30 24.27 -5.55 -8.67
N THR A 31 23.63 -6.55 -9.23
CA THR A 31 22.19 -6.73 -9.10
C THR A 31 21.94 -7.01 -7.64
N SER A 32 21.54 -6.00 -6.90
CA SER A 32 20.94 -6.17 -5.59
C SER A 32 19.69 -7.02 -5.79
N ASP A 33 19.74 -8.25 -5.29
CA ASP A 33 18.59 -9.12 -5.17
C ASP A 33 17.47 -8.34 -4.47
N GLY A 34 16.43 -8.01 -5.23
CA GLY A 34 15.02 -7.90 -4.85
C GLY A 34 14.64 -7.30 -3.49
N GLU A 35 15.36 -6.32 -2.94
CA GLU A 35 14.77 -5.44 -1.91
C GLU A 35 13.80 -4.49 -2.62
N GLN A 36 12.52 -4.84 -2.60
CA GLN A 36 11.48 -3.88 -2.92
C GLN A 36 11.55 -2.77 -1.87
N GLU A 37 12.04 -1.58 -2.25
CA GLU A 37 11.85 -0.38 -1.45
C GLU A 37 10.35 -0.16 -1.31
N ILE A 38 9.84 -0.35 -0.08
CA ILE A 38 8.46 -0.04 0.25
C ILE A 38 8.35 1.48 0.29
N GLU A 39 7.57 2.04 -0.63
CA GLU A 39 7.38 3.49 -0.72
C GLU A 39 6.60 3.99 0.50
N VAL A 40 6.99 5.15 1.02
CA VAL A 40 6.20 5.91 2.00
C VAL A 40 4.82 6.18 1.40
N ASN A 41 3.76 6.04 2.20
CA ASN A 41 2.34 6.06 1.82
C ASN A 41 1.80 4.78 1.14
N GLU A 42 2.54 3.66 1.21
CA GLU A 42 2.00 2.36 0.81
C GLU A 42 1.04 1.81 1.87
N ILE A 43 -0.13 1.32 1.45
CA ILE A 43 -1.04 0.58 2.33
C ILE A 43 -0.42 -0.77 2.65
N LEU A 44 -0.08 -0.96 3.92
CA LEU A 44 0.52 -2.21 4.42
C LEU A 44 -0.52 -3.29 4.69
N GLN A 45 -1.68 -2.88 5.24
CA GLN A 45 -2.70 -3.84 5.66
C GLN A 45 -4.06 -3.16 5.82
N THR A 46 -5.15 -3.89 5.56
CA THR A 46 -6.53 -3.49 5.87
C THR A 46 -7.17 -4.55 6.77
N GLY A 47 -7.95 -4.15 7.75
CA GLY A 47 -8.65 -5.06 8.66
C GLY A 47 -9.18 -4.37 9.91
N ILE A 48 -9.49 -5.15 10.92
CA ILE A 48 -10.12 -4.64 12.14
C ILE A 48 -9.05 -4.15 13.14
N ALA A 49 -9.17 -2.89 13.54
CA ALA A 49 -8.48 -2.33 14.70
C ALA A 49 -9.30 -2.54 15.98
N SER A 50 -8.61 -2.59 17.10
CA SER A 50 -9.19 -2.40 18.44
C SER A 50 -8.28 -1.48 19.25
N TRP A 51 -8.62 -1.22 20.50
CA TRP A 51 -7.76 -0.44 21.39
C TRP A 51 -7.58 -1.11 22.74
N TYR A 52 -6.50 -0.77 23.43
CA TYR A 52 -6.19 -1.29 24.75
C TYR A 52 -7.25 -0.86 25.77
N GLY A 53 -7.92 -1.82 26.35
CA GLY A 53 -8.85 -1.57 27.44
C GLY A 53 -8.17 -1.05 28.71
N PRO A 54 -8.95 -0.67 29.72
CA PRO A 54 -8.43 -0.19 31.00
C PRO A 54 -7.55 -1.26 31.67
N GLY A 55 -6.49 -0.82 32.35
CA GLY A 55 -5.60 -1.68 33.14
C GLY A 55 -4.30 -2.10 32.46
N PHE A 56 -4.00 -1.58 31.28
CA PHE A 56 -2.70 -1.76 30.63
C PHE A 56 -1.73 -0.61 30.88
N ASP A 57 -2.22 0.55 31.29
CA ASP A 57 -1.41 1.76 31.53
C ASP A 57 -0.26 1.51 32.52
N GLY A 58 0.94 1.97 32.17
CA GLY A 58 2.18 1.78 32.94
C GLY A 58 2.82 0.39 32.82
N ARG A 59 2.19 -0.60 32.17
CA ARG A 59 2.80 -1.92 31.93
C ARG A 59 3.91 -1.83 30.89
N LEU A 60 4.87 -2.76 30.96
CA LEU A 60 5.91 -2.87 29.94
C LEU A 60 5.32 -3.46 28.65
N THR A 61 5.61 -2.79 27.56
CA THR A 61 5.36 -3.27 26.19
C THR A 61 6.43 -4.28 25.76
N SER A 62 6.23 -4.93 24.64
CA SER A 62 7.20 -5.85 24.05
C SER A 62 8.50 -5.15 23.60
N SER A 63 8.46 -3.84 23.30
CA SER A 63 9.65 -3.03 23.04
C SER A 63 10.39 -2.60 24.34
N ARG A 64 9.88 -3.03 25.52
CA ARG A 64 10.38 -2.68 26.85
C ARG A 64 10.20 -1.22 27.27
N THR A 65 9.39 -0.46 26.55
CA THR A 65 8.91 0.84 26.98
C THR A 65 7.68 0.67 27.90
N ARG A 66 7.31 1.70 28.68
CA ARG A 66 6.06 1.67 29.43
C ARG A 66 4.92 2.12 28.52
N PHE A 67 3.84 1.36 28.53
CA PHE A 67 2.62 1.76 27.84
C PHE A 67 2.02 3.00 28.51
N ASP A 68 1.79 4.03 27.73
CA ASP A 68 1.04 5.24 28.10
C ASP A 68 -0.21 5.30 27.22
N GLN A 69 -1.37 5.20 27.83
CA GLN A 69 -2.64 5.25 27.12
C GLN A 69 -2.92 6.59 26.43
N ASN A 70 -2.19 7.67 26.82
CA ASN A 70 -2.35 9.00 26.24
C ASN A 70 -1.31 9.31 25.13
N ALA A 71 -0.36 8.41 24.89
CA ALA A 71 0.58 8.53 23.77
C ALA A 71 -0.02 7.89 22.51
N LEU A 72 0.38 8.38 21.32
CA LEU A 72 -0.05 7.83 20.04
C LEU A 72 0.81 6.61 19.68
N THR A 73 0.44 5.45 20.20
CA THR A 73 1.16 4.19 20.04
C THR A 73 0.23 3.06 19.70
N ALA A 74 0.79 1.98 19.15
CA ALA A 74 0.01 0.79 18.82
C ALA A 74 0.82 -0.51 18.97
N ALA A 75 0.09 -1.63 19.08
CA ALA A 75 0.63 -2.97 18.91
C ALA A 75 0.33 -3.52 17.53
N HIS A 76 1.34 -4.11 16.91
CA HIS A 76 1.22 -4.88 15.68
C HIS A 76 1.97 -6.21 15.79
N ARG A 77 1.50 -7.25 15.09
CA ARG A 77 2.07 -8.60 15.23
C ARG A 77 3.51 -8.69 14.74
N THR A 78 3.81 -8.10 13.60
CA THR A 78 5.06 -8.34 12.85
C THR A 78 5.78 -7.07 12.43
N LEU A 79 5.11 -5.90 12.32
CA LEU A 79 5.80 -4.65 11.98
C LEU A 79 6.96 -4.37 12.93
N PRO A 80 8.12 -3.94 12.44
CA PRO A 80 9.26 -3.59 13.29
C PRO A 80 8.87 -2.57 14.36
N PHE A 81 9.49 -2.65 15.53
CA PHE A 81 9.36 -1.57 16.51
C PHE A 81 9.95 -0.28 15.95
N ASN A 82 9.41 0.84 16.35
CA ASN A 82 9.68 2.19 15.85
C ASN A 82 9.20 2.46 14.41
N THR A 83 8.46 1.55 13.79
CA THR A 83 7.70 1.88 12.58
C THR A 83 6.60 2.88 12.95
N VAL A 84 6.46 3.94 12.17
CA VAL A 84 5.33 4.87 12.25
C VAL A 84 4.37 4.54 11.12
N VAL A 85 3.11 4.34 11.47
CA VAL A 85 2.04 4.09 10.51
C VAL A 85 0.90 5.06 10.72
N GLU A 86 0.28 5.49 9.64
CA GLU A 86 -1.01 6.16 9.68
C GLU A 86 -2.12 5.09 9.69
N VAL A 87 -3.04 5.21 10.62
CA VAL A 87 -4.21 4.34 10.74
C VAL A 87 -5.43 5.14 10.33
N VAL A 88 -6.05 4.76 9.23
CA VAL A 88 -7.22 5.42 8.66
C VAL A 88 -8.47 4.62 8.99
N ASN A 89 -9.43 5.22 9.67
CA ASN A 89 -10.74 4.61 9.93
C ASN A 89 -11.62 4.72 8.68
N LEU A 90 -11.96 3.58 8.07
CA LEU A 90 -12.71 3.52 6.82
C LEU A 90 -14.21 3.88 6.95
N GLU A 91 -14.71 4.04 8.18
CA GLU A 91 -16.11 4.40 8.42
C GLU A 91 -16.32 5.93 8.41
N ASN A 92 -15.25 6.72 8.72
CA ASN A 92 -15.37 8.17 8.88
C ASN A 92 -14.22 8.98 8.27
N ASP A 93 -13.27 8.31 7.58
CA ASP A 93 -12.08 8.88 6.93
C ASP A 93 -11.14 9.65 7.88
N LYS A 94 -11.27 9.47 9.22
CA LYS A 94 -10.32 10.02 10.19
C LYS A 94 -9.08 9.16 10.27
N SER A 95 -7.92 9.80 10.46
CA SER A 95 -6.66 9.10 10.57
C SER A 95 -5.82 9.60 11.75
N VAL A 96 -4.87 8.76 12.17
CA VAL A 96 -3.90 9.07 13.22
C VAL A 96 -2.58 8.36 12.94
N GLU A 97 -1.47 9.07 13.11
CA GLU A 97 -0.15 8.46 13.09
C GLU A 97 0.18 7.83 14.44
N VAL A 98 0.64 6.59 14.44
CA VAL A 98 1.00 5.85 15.64
C VAL A 98 2.35 5.17 15.52
N LEU A 99 3.08 5.13 16.64
CA LEU A 99 4.35 4.42 16.76
C LEU A 99 4.09 2.96 17.16
N ILE A 100 4.64 2.01 16.42
CA ILE A 100 4.59 0.59 16.79
C ILE A 100 5.61 0.31 17.88
N ASN A 101 5.13 0.03 19.09
CA ASN A 101 5.97 -0.24 20.25
C ASN A 101 5.59 -1.52 21.03
N ASP A 102 4.55 -2.23 20.59
CA ASP A 102 4.12 -3.45 21.26
C ASP A 102 3.77 -4.57 20.24
N ARG A 103 3.54 -5.80 20.77
CA ARG A 103 3.13 -6.98 20.02
C ARG A 103 1.69 -7.36 20.34
N GLY A 104 0.91 -7.61 19.31
CA GLY A 104 -0.51 -7.92 19.32
C GLY A 104 -1.15 -7.40 18.02
N PRO A 105 -2.46 -7.51 17.89
CA PRO A 105 -3.40 -8.27 18.71
C PRO A 105 -3.23 -9.78 18.56
N TYR A 106 -3.49 -10.53 19.64
CA TYR A 106 -3.51 -12.00 19.61
C TYR A 106 -4.92 -12.55 19.38
N ALA A 107 -5.93 -11.69 19.37
CA ALA A 107 -7.28 -12.07 18.98
C ALA A 107 -7.38 -12.24 17.46
N ARG A 108 -8.18 -13.23 17.03
CA ARG A 108 -8.40 -13.49 15.60
C ARG A 108 -9.11 -12.29 14.95
N ASN A 109 -8.82 -12.07 13.67
CA ASN A 109 -9.43 -11.05 12.81
C ASN A 109 -9.13 -9.58 13.20
N ARG A 110 -8.18 -9.33 14.11
CA ARG A 110 -7.69 -7.98 14.39
C ARG A 110 -6.25 -7.84 13.91
N ILE A 111 -5.91 -6.66 13.41
CA ILE A 111 -4.58 -6.38 12.83
C ILE A 111 -3.74 -5.44 13.70
N ILE A 112 -4.37 -4.52 14.42
CA ILE A 112 -3.70 -3.51 15.23
C ILE A 112 -4.51 -3.23 16.51
N ASP A 113 -3.81 -2.99 17.64
CA ASP A 113 -4.41 -2.51 18.88
C ASP A 113 -3.85 -1.10 19.17
N LEU A 114 -4.73 -0.11 19.17
CA LEU A 114 -4.37 1.30 19.39
C LEU A 114 -4.30 1.65 20.87
N SER A 115 -3.53 2.68 21.23
CA SER A 115 -3.69 3.35 22.51
C SER A 115 -5.07 4.01 22.60
N ARG A 116 -5.47 4.39 23.82
CA ARG A 116 -6.74 5.10 24.02
C ARG A 116 -6.76 6.44 23.28
N ALA A 117 -5.66 7.21 23.35
CA ALA A 117 -5.57 8.50 22.65
C ALA A 117 -5.66 8.31 21.12
N ALA A 118 -4.97 7.32 20.54
CA ALA A 118 -5.06 7.07 19.10
C ALA A 118 -6.47 6.63 18.67
N ALA A 119 -7.15 5.82 19.47
CA ALA A 119 -8.52 5.41 19.21
C ALA A 119 -9.53 6.56 19.31
N ASP A 120 -9.27 7.55 20.18
CA ASP A 120 -10.07 8.77 20.31
C ASP A 120 -9.96 9.66 19.08
N GLU A 121 -8.75 9.83 18.53
CA GLU A 121 -8.48 10.65 17.33
C GLU A 121 -9.28 10.17 16.10
N ILE A 122 -9.51 8.87 15.98
CA ILE A 122 -10.27 8.29 14.87
C ILE A 122 -11.72 7.92 15.23
N ASP A 123 -12.24 8.43 16.35
CA ASP A 123 -13.62 8.23 16.84
C ASP A 123 -14.04 6.76 17.01
N MET A 124 -13.14 5.88 17.47
CA MET A 124 -13.49 4.46 17.64
C MET A 124 -13.63 3.99 19.09
N LEU A 125 -13.55 4.90 20.08
CA LEU A 125 -13.64 4.52 21.50
C LEU A 125 -14.96 3.85 21.85
N ASP A 126 -16.07 4.38 21.37
CA ASP A 126 -17.42 3.91 21.71
C ASP A 126 -17.75 2.56 21.04
N SER A 127 -17.31 2.36 19.81
CA SER A 127 -17.46 1.09 19.08
C SER A 127 -16.52 0.00 19.60
N GLY A 128 -15.36 0.40 20.15
CA GLY A 128 -14.30 -0.48 20.60
C GLY A 128 -13.50 -1.13 19.47
N VAL A 129 -14.02 -1.13 18.25
CA VAL A 129 -13.40 -1.66 17.03
C VAL A 129 -13.80 -0.80 15.83
N ALA A 130 -12.94 -0.79 14.81
CA ALA A 130 -13.22 -0.13 13.52
C ALA A 130 -12.51 -0.88 12.40
N GLU A 131 -13.03 -0.81 11.18
CA GLU A 131 -12.32 -1.24 9.98
C GLU A 131 -11.34 -0.13 9.58
N VAL A 132 -10.05 -0.49 9.44
CA VAL A 132 -8.99 0.48 9.19
C VAL A 132 -8.06 0.05 8.07
N GLU A 133 -7.39 1.03 7.45
CA GLU A 133 -6.18 0.85 6.66
C GLU A 133 -4.96 1.28 7.46
N ILE A 134 -3.86 0.52 7.32
CA ILE A 134 -2.55 0.84 7.88
C ILE A 134 -1.65 1.28 6.72
N VAL A 135 -1.20 2.52 6.76
CA VAL A 135 -0.35 3.14 5.74
C VAL A 135 1.04 3.38 6.33
N LEU A 136 2.10 3.06 5.58
CA LEU A 136 3.47 3.30 6.03
C LEU A 136 3.82 4.78 5.98
N VAL A 137 4.28 5.32 7.12
CA VAL A 137 4.83 6.68 7.22
C VAL A 137 6.36 6.63 7.35
N GLU A 138 6.87 5.81 8.27
CA GLU A 138 8.31 5.66 8.50
C GLU A 138 8.61 4.21 8.92
N ALA A 139 9.55 3.57 8.23
CA ALA A 139 9.95 2.21 8.56
C ALA A 139 10.93 2.18 9.72
N GLY A 140 10.62 1.48 10.81
CA GLY A 140 11.51 1.21 11.94
C GLY A 140 12.54 0.11 11.67
N GLY A 141 12.49 -0.51 10.49
CA GLY A 141 13.34 -1.61 10.04
C GLY A 141 12.77 -2.24 8.79
N THR A 142 13.29 -3.41 8.39
CA THR A 142 12.76 -4.14 7.22
C THR A 142 11.32 -4.56 7.46
N ILE A 143 10.41 -4.08 6.63
CA ILE A 143 8.99 -4.46 6.66
C ILE A 143 8.88 -5.90 6.15
N PRO A 144 8.21 -6.83 6.87
CA PRO A 144 8.04 -8.20 6.44
C PRO A 144 7.24 -8.28 5.12
N GLU A 145 7.70 -9.07 4.17
CA GLU A 145 7.00 -9.33 2.91
C GLU A 145 5.72 -10.14 3.09
N ASP A 146 5.67 -10.94 4.17
CA ASP A 146 4.53 -11.79 4.55
C ASP A 146 3.48 -11.05 5.39
N LEU A 147 3.59 -9.72 5.53
CA LEU A 147 2.46 -8.92 5.94
C LEU A 147 1.32 -9.31 5.01
N ASN A 148 0.25 -9.83 5.58
CA ASN A 148 -0.95 -10.19 4.84
C ASN A 148 -1.54 -8.90 4.23
N ARG A 149 -0.86 -8.45 3.14
CA ARG A 149 -1.27 -7.26 2.40
C ARG A 149 -2.60 -7.60 1.77
N PRO A 150 -3.66 -6.85 2.05
CA PRO A 150 -4.92 -7.13 1.43
C PRO A 150 -4.74 -7.00 -0.08
N THR A 151 -5.16 -8.00 -0.81
CA THR A 151 -5.34 -7.86 -2.24
C THR A 151 -6.81 -7.63 -2.53
N PHE A 152 -7.09 -6.80 -3.50
CA PHE A 152 -8.46 -6.44 -3.88
C PHE A 152 -8.72 -6.83 -5.32
N THR A 153 -9.97 -7.09 -5.61
CA THR A 153 -10.49 -7.31 -6.96
C THR A 153 -11.87 -6.71 -7.07
N ILE A 154 -12.33 -6.44 -8.29
CA ILE A 154 -13.68 -5.95 -8.52
C ILE A 154 -14.52 -7.14 -8.96
N GLN A 155 -15.58 -7.45 -8.21
CA GLN A 155 -16.58 -8.44 -8.61
C GLN A 155 -17.65 -7.74 -9.45
N LEU A 156 -17.83 -8.16 -10.71
CA LEU A 156 -18.73 -7.54 -11.68
C LEU A 156 -19.99 -8.35 -11.97
N GLY A 157 -20.02 -9.62 -11.59
CA GLY A 157 -21.21 -10.42 -11.85
C GLY A 157 -21.12 -11.85 -11.36
N GLU A 158 -22.28 -12.49 -11.33
CA GLU A 158 -22.46 -13.90 -11.01
C GLU A 158 -23.40 -14.54 -12.03
N TYR A 159 -23.00 -15.66 -12.63
CA TYR A 159 -23.74 -16.36 -13.65
C TYR A 159 -23.88 -17.86 -13.34
N ASN A 160 -25.01 -18.43 -13.67
CA ASN A 160 -25.26 -19.86 -13.52
C ASN A 160 -24.90 -20.71 -14.75
N ARG A 161 -24.41 -20.09 -15.81
CA ARG A 161 -23.97 -20.73 -17.04
C ARG A 161 -22.71 -20.08 -17.57
N LEU A 162 -21.70 -20.88 -17.87
CA LEU A 162 -20.40 -20.43 -18.37
C LEU A 162 -20.52 -19.50 -19.59
N ARG A 163 -21.31 -19.88 -20.57
CA ARG A 163 -21.46 -19.08 -21.83
C ARG A 163 -21.94 -17.63 -21.61
N TYR A 164 -22.68 -17.36 -20.54
CA TYR A 164 -23.10 -15.99 -20.20
C TYR A 164 -21.99 -15.22 -19.47
N ALA A 165 -21.26 -15.93 -18.62
CA ALA A 165 -20.07 -15.38 -17.98
C ALA A 165 -19.00 -14.99 -19.02
N GLU A 166 -18.74 -15.88 -20.00
CA GLU A 166 -17.79 -15.62 -21.09
C GLU A 166 -18.19 -14.38 -21.89
N ARG A 167 -19.43 -14.27 -22.32
CA ARG A 167 -19.90 -13.10 -23.10
C ARG A 167 -19.77 -11.79 -22.29
N PHE A 168 -20.06 -11.85 -21.01
CA PHE A 168 -19.96 -10.68 -20.16
C PHE A 168 -18.50 -10.31 -19.93
N ALA A 169 -17.63 -11.28 -19.64
CA ALA A 169 -16.19 -11.05 -19.52
C ALA A 169 -15.58 -10.46 -20.81
N ASP A 170 -15.98 -11.00 -21.98
CA ASP A 170 -15.56 -10.50 -23.29
C ASP A 170 -16.01 -9.03 -23.52
N SER A 171 -17.17 -8.63 -23.00
CA SER A 171 -17.65 -7.25 -23.12
C SER A 171 -16.87 -6.25 -22.25
N ILE A 172 -16.24 -6.72 -21.19
CA ILE A 172 -15.37 -5.90 -20.31
C ILE A 172 -13.97 -5.78 -20.94
N GLY A 173 -13.48 -6.84 -21.58
CA GLY A 173 -12.17 -6.90 -22.22
C GLY A 173 -11.05 -7.39 -21.28
N ASP A 174 -9.82 -6.96 -21.58
CA ASP A 174 -8.62 -7.39 -20.86
C ASP A 174 -8.69 -7.03 -19.36
N GLY A 175 -8.33 -7.98 -18.51
CA GLY A 175 -8.39 -7.83 -17.06
C GLY A 175 -9.59 -8.52 -16.40
N ALA A 176 -10.62 -8.89 -17.17
CA ALA A 176 -11.72 -9.73 -16.69
C ALA A 176 -11.30 -11.20 -16.59
N ARG A 177 -11.68 -11.86 -15.50
CA ARG A 177 -11.45 -13.30 -15.30
C ARG A 177 -12.70 -13.97 -14.76
N ILE A 178 -12.85 -15.24 -15.06
CA ILE A 178 -13.99 -16.06 -14.64
C ILE A 178 -13.49 -17.09 -13.63
N GLU A 179 -14.10 -17.13 -12.46
CA GLU A 179 -13.86 -18.16 -11.46
C GLU A 179 -15.09 -19.03 -11.28
N GLN A 180 -14.91 -20.33 -11.42
CA GLN A 180 -15.97 -21.29 -11.15
C GLN A 180 -15.98 -21.64 -9.66
N ARG A 181 -17.14 -21.50 -9.01
CA ARG A 181 -17.35 -21.85 -7.60
C ARG A 181 -18.51 -22.82 -7.44
N TYR A 182 -18.45 -23.59 -6.38
CA TYR A 182 -19.52 -24.52 -5.94
C TYR A 182 -19.99 -24.10 -4.54
N PRO A 183 -20.95 -23.15 -4.43
CA PRO A 183 -21.43 -22.70 -3.14
C PRO A 183 -22.06 -23.86 -2.35
N ALA A 184 -21.83 -23.88 -1.02
CA ALA A 184 -22.40 -24.87 -0.15
C ALA A 184 -23.95 -24.86 -0.25
N GLY A 185 -24.55 -26.04 -0.43
CA GLY A 185 -26.00 -26.19 -0.60
C GLY A 185 -26.52 -26.00 -2.02
N LEU A 186 -25.67 -25.66 -3.00
CA LEU A 186 -26.03 -25.61 -4.42
C LEU A 186 -25.36 -26.78 -5.17
N ASN A 187 -26.14 -27.67 -5.77
CA ASN A 187 -25.62 -28.78 -6.60
C ASN A 187 -25.26 -28.32 -8.02
N ARG A 188 -24.80 -27.08 -8.19
CA ARG A 188 -24.42 -26.51 -9.49
C ARG A 188 -23.26 -25.52 -9.35
N ALA A 189 -22.49 -25.39 -10.41
CA ALA A 189 -21.46 -24.37 -10.51
C ALA A 189 -22.08 -22.98 -10.68
N VAL A 190 -21.39 -21.99 -10.12
CA VAL A 190 -21.62 -20.56 -10.28
C VAL A 190 -20.34 -19.95 -10.84
N TYR A 191 -20.47 -19.05 -11.80
CA TYR A 191 -19.36 -18.41 -12.48
C TYR A 191 -19.31 -16.95 -12.06
N MET A 192 -18.29 -16.61 -11.27
CA MET A 192 -18.04 -15.26 -10.78
C MET A 192 -17.14 -14.52 -11.76
N ILE A 193 -17.48 -13.27 -12.06
CA ILE A 193 -16.66 -12.41 -12.89
C ILE A 193 -15.91 -11.43 -12.01
N TYR A 194 -14.60 -11.44 -12.13
CA TYR A 194 -13.71 -10.52 -11.43
C TYR A 194 -12.89 -9.70 -12.43
N TYR A 195 -12.53 -8.50 -12.03
CA TYR A 195 -11.68 -7.60 -12.82
C TYR A 195 -10.52 -7.08 -11.98
N GLY A 196 -9.34 -7.12 -12.54
CA GLY A 196 -8.12 -6.59 -11.94
C GLY A 196 -7.64 -7.35 -10.70
N HIS A 197 -6.45 -6.98 -10.27
CA HIS A 197 -5.80 -7.39 -9.03
C HIS A 197 -5.12 -6.17 -8.47
N TYR A 198 -5.46 -5.76 -7.27
CA TYR A 198 -5.00 -4.51 -6.68
C TYR A 198 -4.44 -4.78 -5.29
N THR A 199 -3.36 -4.12 -4.94
CA THR A 199 -2.80 -4.13 -3.57
C THR A 199 -3.24 -2.90 -2.77
N ASN A 200 -4.01 -2.01 -3.40
CA ASN A 200 -4.49 -0.76 -2.83
C ASN A 200 -6.00 -0.62 -3.06
N LEU A 201 -6.75 -0.39 -1.99
CA LEU A 201 -8.20 -0.24 -2.02
C LEU A 201 -8.64 0.99 -2.83
N SER A 202 -7.89 2.11 -2.71
CA SER A 202 -8.19 3.34 -3.46
C SER A 202 -8.06 3.12 -4.96
N GLU A 203 -7.03 2.38 -5.40
CA GLU A 203 -6.85 2.00 -6.80
C GLU A 203 -8.01 1.09 -7.29
N ALA A 204 -8.40 0.11 -6.49
CA ALA A 204 -9.54 -0.75 -6.80
C ALA A 204 -10.85 0.06 -6.95
N ARG A 205 -11.09 1.04 -6.05
CA ARG A 205 -12.26 1.92 -6.10
C ARG A 205 -12.25 2.83 -7.34
N SER A 206 -11.11 3.44 -7.67
CA SER A 206 -10.99 4.27 -8.87
C SER A 206 -11.24 3.48 -10.16
N ASN A 207 -10.79 2.21 -10.19
CA ASN A 207 -11.07 1.33 -11.31
C ASN A 207 -12.54 0.89 -11.36
N LEU A 208 -13.19 0.68 -10.21
CA LEU A 208 -14.64 0.42 -10.17
C LEU A 208 -15.42 1.62 -10.71
N GLU A 209 -15.12 2.85 -10.28
CA GLU A 209 -15.77 4.06 -10.79
C GLU A 209 -15.62 4.20 -12.30
N ARG A 210 -14.45 3.87 -12.87
CA ARG A 210 -14.26 3.86 -14.30
C ARG A 210 -15.15 2.83 -14.99
N LEU A 211 -15.23 1.62 -14.45
CA LEU A 211 -16.10 0.56 -14.98
C LEU A 211 -17.59 0.92 -14.90
N GLU A 212 -18.00 1.60 -13.82
CA GLU A 212 -19.37 2.10 -13.66
C GLU A 212 -19.71 3.18 -14.69
N ASN A 213 -18.76 4.06 -15.02
CA ASN A 213 -18.90 5.04 -16.10
C ASN A 213 -19.02 4.37 -17.49
N ASP A 214 -18.42 3.19 -17.67
CA ASP A 214 -18.53 2.35 -18.88
C ASP A 214 -19.80 1.49 -18.86
N GLY A 215 -20.64 1.58 -17.81
CA GLY A 215 -21.92 0.90 -17.67
C GLY A 215 -21.85 -0.47 -17.00
N PHE A 216 -20.77 -0.83 -16.35
CA PHE A 216 -20.63 -2.07 -15.59
C PHE A 216 -20.85 -1.79 -14.09
N GLU A 217 -21.79 -2.50 -13.48
CA GLU A 217 -21.98 -2.46 -12.03
C GLU A 217 -21.09 -3.48 -11.32
N GLY A 218 -20.53 -3.12 -10.18
CA GLY A 218 -19.64 -4.02 -9.43
C GLY A 218 -19.45 -3.63 -7.98
N LEU A 219 -18.59 -4.37 -7.30
CA LEU A 219 -18.18 -4.05 -5.96
C LEU A 219 -16.74 -4.52 -5.72
N VAL A 220 -15.98 -3.74 -4.96
CA VAL A 220 -14.63 -4.13 -4.55
C VAL A 220 -14.74 -5.26 -3.52
N ARG A 221 -13.93 -6.30 -3.72
CA ARG A 221 -13.78 -7.43 -2.80
C ARG A 221 -12.34 -7.51 -2.35
N GLN A 222 -12.13 -7.66 -1.05
CA GLN A 222 -10.85 -8.13 -0.53
C GLN A 222 -10.72 -9.62 -0.85
N VAL A 223 -9.54 -10.00 -1.29
CA VAL A 223 -9.16 -11.40 -1.57
C VAL A 223 -8.15 -11.80 -0.51
N ASP A 224 -8.46 -12.80 0.29
CA ASP A 224 -7.57 -13.38 1.32
C ASP A 224 -6.50 -14.27 0.66
#